data_a7e78df3e898e2dc694082250f3a79ea
#
_entry.id   a7e78df3e898e2dc694082250f3a79ea
#
_cell.length_a   1.000
_cell.length_b   1.000
_cell.length_c   1.000
_cell.angle_alpha   90.00
_cell.angle_beta   90.00
_cell.angle_gamma   90.00
#
_symmetry.space_group_name_H-M   'P 1'
#
loop_
_entity.id
_entity.type
_entity.pdbx_description
1 polymer ?
#
loop_
_entity_poly.entity_id
_entity_poly.type
_entity_poly.pdbx_seq_one_letter_code
_entity_poly.pdbx_strand_id
1 'polypeptide(L)'
;MSTRGSSQHLSRTLSIDTRGQGFYGLGAELKRCLREMRAKTGLLSVFCAHTSASLCVQENADPDVLHDLAGALQRLAPEGAPYRHRSEGPDDMPAHIKTLLTATQLSLPVRDGRLALGTWQEVYLIEHRTAPHRRRLELDFIGSADS
;
A
#
# COMPACT_ATOMS: atom_id res chain seq x y z
N MET A 1 28.29 -13.76 21.70
CA MET A 1 28.44 -12.35 21.31
C MET A 1 27.62 -12.06 20.08
N SER A 2 26.66 -11.20 20.20
CA SER A 2 25.92 -10.79 19.01
C SER A 2 26.80 -9.89 18.16
N THR A 3 27.10 -10.33 16.95
CA THR A 3 27.64 -9.43 15.94
C THR A 3 26.54 -8.42 15.61
N ARG A 4 26.73 -7.19 15.97
CA ARG A 4 25.90 -6.12 15.50
C ARG A 4 26.20 -5.94 14.03
N GLY A 5 25.34 -6.48 13.17
CA GLY A 5 25.35 -6.10 11.77
C GLY A 5 25.12 -4.59 11.67
N SER A 6 25.87 -3.90 10.84
CA SER A 6 25.60 -2.51 10.55
C SER A 6 24.21 -2.38 9.91
N SER A 7 23.46 -1.35 10.29
CA SER A 7 22.19 -1.02 9.66
C SER A 7 22.42 -0.70 8.19
N GLN A 8 21.56 -1.22 7.33
CA GLN A 8 21.61 -0.99 5.88
C GLN A 8 20.36 -0.26 5.44
N HIS A 9 20.47 0.44 4.33
CA HIS A 9 19.33 1.04 3.64
C HIS A 9 19.27 0.45 2.24
N LEU A 10 18.19 -0.27 1.95
CA LEU A 10 17.98 -0.95 0.67
C LEU A 10 16.67 -0.45 0.07
N SER A 11 16.69 -0.18 -1.23
CA SER A 11 15.53 0.38 -1.94
C SER A 11 15.11 -0.52 -3.09
N ARG A 12 13.80 -0.55 -3.35
CA ARG A 12 13.20 -1.21 -4.51
C ARG A 12 12.02 -0.39 -5.00
N THR A 13 11.76 -0.47 -6.29
CA THR A 13 10.53 0.05 -6.87
C THR A 13 9.65 -1.13 -7.26
N LEU A 14 8.39 -1.10 -6.84
CA LEU A 14 7.42 -2.13 -7.15
C LEU A 14 6.32 -1.53 -8.01
N SER A 15 6.01 -2.18 -9.13
CA SER A 15 4.90 -1.78 -9.99
C SER A 15 3.74 -2.74 -9.83
N ILE A 16 2.55 -2.18 -9.63
CA ILE A 16 1.30 -2.94 -9.49
C ILE A 16 0.34 -2.50 -10.58
N ASP A 17 -0.09 -3.44 -11.40
CA ASP A 17 -1.12 -3.19 -12.41
C ASP A 17 -2.49 -3.36 -11.77
N THR A 18 -3.35 -2.35 -11.92
CA THR A 18 -4.72 -2.37 -11.41
C THR A 18 -5.70 -2.47 -12.56
N ARG A 19 -6.91 -2.94 -12.27
CA ARG A 19 -8.00 -3.10 -13.25
C ARG A 19 -9.21 -2.25 -12.92
N GLY A 20 -9.03 -1.25 -12.10
CA GLY A 20 -10.11 -0.38 -11.63
C GLY A 20 -10.15 -0.38 -10.11
N GLN A 21 -11.17 0.28 -9.57
CA GLN A 21 -11.33 0.46 -8.12
C GLN A 21 -11.30 -0.88 -7.36
N GLY A 22 -10.56 -0.89 -6.26
CA GLY A 22 -10.50 -2.05 -5.40
C GLY A 22 -9.28 -2.06 -4.50
N PHE A 23 -9.23 -3.11 -3.69
CA PHE A 23 -8.13 -3.39 -2.76
C PHE A 23 -7.26 -4.49 -3.37
N TYR A 24 -5.99 -4.18 -3.59
CA TYR A 24 -5.04 -5.11 -4.21
C TYR A 24 -4.04 -5.55 -3.15
N GLY A 25 -4.07 -6.83 -2.79
CA GLY A 25 -3.17 -7.36 -1.77
C GLY A 25 -1.72 -7.33 -2.21
N LEU A 26 -0.85 -6.86 -1.33
CA LEU A 26 0.58 -6.69 -1.60
C LEU A 26 1.45 -7.70 -0.88
N GLY A 27 0.86 -8.57 -0.07
CA GLY A 27 1.63 -9.46 0.83
C GLY A 27 2.66 -10.31 0.09
N ALA A 28 2.27 -10.96 -1.00
CA ALA A 28 3.18 -11.80 -1.78
C ALA A 28 4.32 -10.98 -2.41
N GLU A 29 4.00 -9.80 -2.95
CA GLU A 29 4.99 -8.92 -3.57
C GLU A 29 5.99 -8.39 -2.55
N LEU A 30 5.52 -7.96 -1.38
CA LEU A 30 6.37 -7.46 -0.32
C LEU A 30 7.25 -8.57 0.26
N LYS A 31 6.70 -9.76 0.42
CA LYS A 31 7.46 -10.92 0.88
C LYS A 31 8.61 -11.24 -0.09
N ARG A 32 8.33 -11.20 -1.39
CA ARG A 32 9.35 -11.41 -2.42
C ARG A 32 10.44 -10.34 -2.36
N CYS A 33 10.06 -9.07 -2.22
CA CYS A 33 11.03 -7.97 -2.14
C CYS A 33 11.92 -8.10 -0.90
N LEU A 34 11.35 -8.44 0.26
CA LEU A 34 12.13 -8.66 1.48
C LEU A 34 13.13 -9.80 1.31
N ARG A 35 12.72 -10.88 0.65
CA ARG A 35 13.60 -12.02 0.39
C ARG A 35 14.73 -11.64 -0.55
N GLU A 36 14.46 -10.90 -1.63
CA GLU A 36 15.47 -10.43 -2.57
C GLU A 36 16.46 -9.47 -1.90
N MET A 37 15.99 -8.63 -1.00
CA MET A 37 16.83 -7.72 -0.22
C MET A 37 17.58 -8.42 0.91
N ARG A 38 17.27 -9.68 1.18
CA ARG A 38 17.80 -10.44 2.32
C ARG A 38 17.60 -9.74 3.65
N ALA A 39 16.48 -9.03 3.76
CA ALA A 39 16.12 -8.27 4.95
C ALA A 39 15.93 -9.19 6.15
N LYS A 40 16.44 -8.77 7.29
CA LYS A 40 16.29 -9.52 8.55
C LYS A 40 15.34 -8.80 9.50
N THR A 41 15.80 -7.74 10.11
CA THR A 41 15.05 -7.05 11.16
C THR A 41 15.21 -5.55 10.98
N GLY A 42 14.10 -4.85 10.98
CA GLY A 42 14.08 -3.40 10.79
C GLY A 42 12.71 -2.89 10.41
N LEU A 43 12.69 -1.87 9.58
CA LEU A 43 11.47 -1.23 9.10
C LEU A 43 11.44 -1.22 7.58
N LEU A 44 10.29 -1.58 7.03
CA LEU A 44 10.00 -1.41 5.61
C LEU A 44 9.03 -0.24 5.45
N SER A 45 9.49 0.79 4.75
CA SER A 45 8.63 1.89 4.32
C SER A 45 8.06 1.54 2.96
N VAL A 46 6.75 1.70 2.80
CA VAL A 46 6.06 1.56 1.53
C VAL A 46 5.42 2.90 1.21
N PHE A 47 5.81 3.51 0.11
CA PHE A 47 5.30 4.81 -0.31
C PHE A 47 4.58 4.69 -1.64
N CYS A 48 3.33 5.14 -1.68
CA CYS A 48 2.53 5.18 -2.91
C CYS A 48 2.78 6.53 -3.61
N ALA A 49 3.41 6.48 -4.77
CA ALA A 49 3.84 7.67 -5.50
C ALA A 49 2.72 8.22 -6.42
N HIS A 50 1.49 8.25 -5.90
CA HIS A 50 0.31 8.69 -6.66
C HIS A 50 -0.64 9.50 -5.79
N THR A 51 -1.51 10.29 -6.45
CA THR A 51 -2.53 11.10 -5.78
C THR A 51 -3.94 10.52 -5.96
N SER A 52 -4.08 9.37 -6.62
CA SER A 52 -5.36 8.71 -6.86
C SER A 52 -5.35 7.22 -6.55
N ALA A 53 -4.35 6.79 -5.80
CA ALA A 53 -4.23 5.47 -5.18
C ALA A 53 -3.55 5.63 -3.84
N SER A 54 -3.74 4.68 -2.93
CA SER A 54 -3.22 4.79 -1.57
C SER A 54 -3.01 3.42 -0.95
N LEU A 55 -2.68 3.40 0.34
CA LEU A 55 -2.31 2.19 1.06
C LEU A 55 -3.15 2.03 2.32
N CYS A 56 -3.33 0.80 2.75
CA CYS A 56 -3.84 0.50 4.09
C CYS A 56 -3.37 -0.88 4.55
N VAL A 57 -3.52 -1.12 5.85
CA VAL A 57 -3.41 -2.45 6.45
C VAL A 57 -4.81 -2.78 6.96
N GLN A 58 -5.37 -3.87 6.49
CA GLN A 58 -6.74 -4.25 6.81
C GLN A 58 -6.92 -5.76 6.85
N GLU A 59 -8.09 -6.20 7.29
CA GLU A 59 -8.42 -7.59 7.41
C GLU A 59 -8.47 -8.28 6.04
N ASN A 60 -7.95 -9.50 5.99
CA ASN A 60 -7.91 -10.30 4.77
C ASN A 60 -8.76 -11.57 4.82
N ALA A 61 -9.47 -11.82 5.94
CA ALA A 61 -10.20 -13.07 6.13
C ALA A 61 -11.65 -13.01 5.64
N ASP A 62 -12.36 -11.94 5.99
CA ASP A 62 -13.76 -11.75 5.62
C ASP A 62 -13.83 -10.72 4.48
N PRO A 63 -14.21 -11.14 3.26
CA PRO A 63 -14.30 -10.22 2.12
C PRO A 63 -15.35 -9.11 2.31
N ASP A 64 -16.29 -9.29 3.22
CA ASP A 64 -17.30 -8.27 3.52
C ASP A 64 -16.70 -7.03 4.16
N VAL A 65 -15.56 -7.17 4.87
CA VAL A 65 -14.87 -6.01 5.44
C VAL A 65 -14.42 -5.05 4.34
N LEU A 66 -13.76 -5.56 3.31
CA LEU A 66 -13.31 -4.72 2.19
C LEU A 66 -14.49 -4.18 1.38
N HIS A 67 -15.53 -4.97 1.22
CA HIS A 67 -16.75 -4.53 0.54
C HIS A 67 -17.37 -3.33 1.28
N ASP A 68 -17.50 -3.42 2.60
CA ASP A 68 -18.09 -2.35 3.41
C ASP A 68 -17.19 -1.12 3.47
N LEU A 69 -15.87 -1.31 3.50
CA LEU A 69 -14.92 -0.20 3.44
C LEU A 69 -14.99 0.54 2.10
N ALA A 70 -15.11 -0.20 1.00
CA ALA A 70 -15.30 0.40 -0.32
C ALA A 70 -16.59 1.23 -0.37
N GLY A 71 -17.68 0.72 0.19
CA GLY A 71 -18.96 1.43 0.30
C GLY A 71 -18.84 2.70 1.13
N ALA A 72 -18.14 2.63 2.26
CA ALA A 72 -17.91 3.78 3.12
C ALA A 72 -17.12 4.88 2.40
N LEU A 73 -16.07 4.50 1.65
CA LEU A 73 -15.29 5.46 0.87
C LEU A 73 -16.14 6.14 -0.21
N GLN A 74 -17.03 5.39 -0.86
CA GLN A 74 -17.93 5.97 -1.85
C GLN A 74 -18.90 6.98 -1.23
N ARG A 75 -19.39 6.72 -0.03
CA ARG A 75 -20.27 7.67 0.68
C ARG A 75 -19.52 8.91 1.16
N LEU A 76 -18.26 8.77 1.57
CA LEU A 76 -17.43 9.89 2.03
C LEU A 76 -16.94 10.76 0.88
N ALA A 77 -16.75 10.18 -0.28
CA ALA A 77 -16.23 10.87 -1.47
C ALA A 77 -17.07 10.46 -2.68
N PRO A 78 -18.32 10.93 -2.79
CA PRO A 78 -19.22 10.55 -3.86
C PRO A 78 -18.83 11.20 -5.18
N GLU A 79 -19.11 10.51 -6.29
CA GLU A 79 -19.14 11.15 -7.61
C GLU A 79 -20.36 12.05 -7.71
N GLY A 80 -20.31 13.03 -8.60
CA GLY A 80 -21.45 13.89 -8.89
C GLY A 80 -21.66 15.05 -7.92
N ALA A 81 -20.81 15.21 -6.91
CA ALA A 81 -20.82 16.41 -6.08
C ALA A 81 -20.29 17.62 -6.90
N PRO A 82 -20.56 18.86 -6.45
CA PRO A 82 -20.18 20.05 -7.23
C PRO A 82 -18.69 20.39 -7.12
N TYR A 83 -17.83 19.47 -7.55
CA TYR A 83 -16.39 19.68 -7.54
C TYR A 83 -15.97 20.64 -8.66
N ARG A 84 -14.91 21.41 -8.42
CA ARG A 84 -14.28 22.24 -9.45
C ARG A 84 -13.39 21.40 -10.37
N HIS A 85 -12.68 20.44 -9.81
CA HIS A 85 -11.79 19.53 -10.54
C HIS A 85 -12.63 18.46 -11.22
N ARG A 86 -12.84 18.58 -12.53
CA ARG A 86 -13.71 17.70 -13.31
C ARG A 86 -13.13 17.26 -14.65
N SER A 87 -11.97 17.80 -15.03
CA SER A 87 -11.42 17.62 -16.38
C SER A 87 -10.90 16.20 -16.65
N GLU A 88 -10.66 15.41 -15.61
CA GLU A 88 -10.09 14.07 -15.73
C GLU A 88 -11.09 12.96 -15.43
N GLY A 89 -12.37 13.26 -15.50
CA GLY A 89 -13.45 12.30 -15.27
C GLY A 89 -14.11 12.45 -13.91
N PRO A 90 -15.31 11.83 -13.73
CA PRO A 90 -16.10 12.01 -12.51
C PRO A 90 -15.51 11.30 -11.30
N ASP A 91 -14.60 10.35 -11.50
CA ASP A 91 -13.97 9.56 -10.43
C ASP A 91 -12.69 10.19 -9.89
N ASP A 92 -12.15 11.23 -10.54
CA ASP A 92 -10.82 11.73 -10.17
C ASP A 92 -10.82 12.56 -8.89
N MET A 93 -11.73 13.54 -8.76
CA MET A 93 -11.77 14.29 -7.51
C MET A 93 -12.15 13.42 -6.30
N PRO A 94 -13.14 12.51 -6.40
CA PRO A 94 -13.36 11.53 -5.36
C PRO A 94 -12.11 10.69 -5.02
N ALA A 95 -11.31 10.31 -6.04
CA ALA A 95 -10.07 9.59 -5.81
C ALA A 95 -9.07 10.40 -4.98
N HIS A 96 -8.93 11.69 -5.24
CA HIS A 96 -8.08 12.57 -4.44
C HIS A 96 -8.54 12.66 -2.98
N ILE A 97 -9.85 12.74 -2.76
CA ILE A 97 -10.40 12.76 -1.40
C ILE A 97 -10.11 11.45 -0.68
N LYS A 98 -10.32 10.32 -1.34
CA LYS A 98 -10.05 9.00 -0.76
C LYS A 98 -8.56 8.84 -0.42
N THR A 99 -7.68 9.35 -1.29
CA THR A 99 -6.23 9.34 -1.03
C THR A 99 -5.88 10.17 0.21
N LEU A 100 -6.55 11.31 0.37
CA LEU A 100 -6.36 12.16 1.55
C LEU A 100 -6.83 11.48 2.85
N LEU A 101 -7.90 10.70 2.78
CA LEU A 101 -8.50 10.02 3.93
C LEU A 101 -7.77 8.72 4.34
N THR A 102 -6.96 8.17 3.46
CA THR A 102 -6.24 6.92 3.70
C THR A 102 -4.75 7.20 3.87
N ALA A 103 -3.89 6.25 3.58
CA ALA A 103 -2.45 6.44 3.78
C ALA A 103 -1.69 6.40 2.46
N THR A 104 -0.73 7.30 2.28
CA THR A 104 0.19 7.25 1.15
C THR A 104 1.50 6.55 1.52
N GLN A 105 1.76 6.38 2.81
CA GLN A 105 2.98 5.79 3.31
C GLN A 105 2.64 4.90 4.51
N LEU A 106 3.29 3.73 4.57
CA LEU A 106 3.22 2.82 5.71
C LEU A 106 4.63 2.51 6.17
N SER A 107 4.82 2.45 7.49
CA SER A 107 6.02 1.91 8.10
C SER A 107 5.67 0.56 8.72
N LEU A 108 6.29 -0.50 8.23
CA LEU A 108 5.96 -1.87 8.61
C LEU A 108 7.15 -2.50 9.32
N PRO A 109 6.98 -3.03 10.54
CA PRO A 109 8.07 -3.74 11.20
C PRO A 109 8.39 -5.05 10.49
N VAL A 110 9.67 -5.35 10.38
CA VAL A 110 10.18 -6.60 9.79
C VAL A 110 10.99 -7.32 10.86
N ARG A 111 10.69 -8.60 11.07
CA ARG A 111 11.42 -9.46 12.02
C ARG A 111 11.68 -10.80 11.37
N ASP A 112 12.94 -11.24 11.44
CA ASP A 112 13.36 -12.53 10.88
C ASP A 112 12.93 -12.68 9.41
N GLY A 113 13.08 -11.61 8.63
CA GLY A 113 12.79 -11.58 7.20
C GLY A 113 11.32 -11.50 6.84
N ARG A 114 10.43 -11.26 7.80
CA ARG A 114 8.98 -11.22 7.59
C ARG A 114 8.37 -9.94 8.12
N LEU A 115 7.31 -9.49 7.45
CA LEU A 115 6.47 -8.44 7.99
C LEU A 115 5.81 -8.93 9.28
N ALA A 116 5.92 -8.13 10.35
CA ALA A 116 5.35 -8.46 11.65
C ALA A 116 3.87 -8.07 11.70
N LEU A 117 3.09 -8.60 10.78
CA LEU A 117 1.65 -8.36 10.72
C LEU A 117 0.90 -9.28 11.69
N GLY A 118 -0.25 -8.80 12.17
CA GLY A 118 -1.20 -9.66 12.87
C GLY A 118 -1.76 -10.74 11.94
N THR A 119 -2.35 -11.77 12.51
CA THR A 119 -2.85 -12.94 11.78
C THR A 119 -3.82 -12.58 10.65
N TRP A 120 -4.66 -11.57 10.86
CA TRP A 120 -5.72 -11.18 9.94
C TRP A 120 -5.37 -9.95 9.10
N GLN A 121 -4.14 -9.44 9.23
CA GLN A 121 -3.73 -8.22 8.52
C GLN A 121 -3.11 -8.55 7.17
N GLU A 122 -3.47 -7.76 6.18
CA GLU A 122 -2.84 -7.70 4.87
C GLU A 122 -2.55 -6.25 4.52
N VAL A 123 -1.48 -6.03 3.78
CA VAL A 123 -1.17 -4.72 3.21
C VAL A 123 -1.84 -4.62 1.85
N TYR A 124 -2.58 -3.54 1.64
CA TYR A 124 -3.31 -3.33 0.38
C TYR A 124 -2.90 -2.03 -0.30
N LEU A 125 -2.80 -2.09 -1.62
CA LEU A 125 -2.91 -0.91 -2.47
C LEU A 125 -4.39 -0.70 -2.76
N ILE A 126 -4.88 0.52 -2.52
CA ILE A 126 -6.26 0.88 -2.84
C ILE A 126 -6.25 1.69 -4.12
N GLU A 127 -6.88 1.15 -5.17
CA GLU A 127 -7.06 1.87 -6.43
C GLU A 127 -8.36 2.65 -6.37
N HIS A 128 -8.29 3.97 -6.54
CA HIS A 128 -9.48 4.82 -6.46
C HIS A 128 -10.03 5.24 -7.82
N ARG A 129 -9.31 4.93 -8.92
CA ARG A 129 -9.79 5.23 -10.27
C ARG A 129 -10.52 4.03 -10.87
N THR A 130 -11.47 4.32 -11.76
CA THR A 130 -12.24 3.27 -12.43
C THR A 130 -11.49 2.63 -13.59
N ALA A 131 -10.56 3.34 -14.22
CA ALA A 131 -9.75 2.82 -15.31
C ALA A 131 -8.54 2.05 -14.79
N PRO A 132 -8.01 1.09 -15.57
CA PRO A 132 -6.77 0.40 -15.23
C PRO A 132 -5.58 1.38 -15.16
N HIS A 133 -4.67 1.12 -14.23
CA HIS A 133 -3.45 1.91 -14.06
C HIS A 133 -2.27 1.01 -13.73
N ARG A 134 -1.07 1.53 -13.96
CA ARG A 134 0.15 0.98 -13.39
C ARG A 134 0.58 1.86 -12.25
N ARG A 135 0.54 1.33 -11.04
CA ARG A 135 0.87 2.07 -9.82
C ARG A 135 2.28 1.74 -9.37
N ARG A 136 3.01 2.78 -8.97
CA ARG A 136 4.39 2.65 -8.52
C ARG A 136 4.45 2.82 -7.01
N LEU A 137 5.08 1.85 -6.34
CA LEU A 137 5.36 1.90 -4.91
C LEU A 137 6.87 1.95 -4.72
N GLU A 138 7.32 2.86 -3.89
CA GLU A 138 8.73 2.94 -3.49
C GLU A 138 8.90 2.24 -2.15
N LEU A 139 9.79 1.25 -2.11
CA LEU A 139 10.08 0.47 -0.91
C LEU A 139 11.46 0.84 -0.41
N ASP A 140 11.55 1.16 0.88
CA ASP A 140 12.81 1.42 1.55
C ASP A 140 12.87 0.58 2.81
N PHE A 141 13.88 -0.28 2.90
CA PHE A 141 14.15 -1.07 4.08
C PHE A 141 15.35 -0.49 4.83
N ILE A 142 15.18 -0.25 6.12
CA ILE A 142 16.25 0.19 7.02
C ILE A 142 16.35 -0.83 8.14
N GLY A 143 17.50 -1.47 8.26
CA GLY A 143 17.71 -2.49 9.28
C GLY A 143 18.84 -3.42 8.94
N SER A 144 18.87 -4.57 9.60
CA SER A 144 19.87 -5.61 9.32
C SER A 144 19.46 -6.44 8.12
N ALA A 145 20.43 -6.83 7.33
CA ALA A 145 20.24 -7.70 6.17
C ALA A 145 21.42 -8.66 6.06
N ASP A 146 21.17 -9.82 5.48
CA ASP A 146 22.23 -10.78 5.18
C ASP A 146 23.06 -10.33 3.99
N SER A 147 24.35 -10.62 4.03
CA SER A 147 25.28 -10.29 2.93
C SER A 147 25.21 -11.32 1.81
#